data_2ea3cc29e5fbaa8bccfeaa8d787db313
#
_entry.id   2ea3cc29e5fbaa8bccfeaa8d787db313
#
_cell.length_a   1.000
_cell.length_b   1.000
_cell.length_c   1.000
_cell.angle_alpha   90.00
_cell.angle_beta   90.00
_cell.angle_gamma   90.00
#
_symmetry.space_group_name_H-M   'P 1'
#
loop_
_entity.id
_entity.type
_entity.pdbx_description
1 polymer ?
#
loop_
_entity_poly.entity_id
_entity_poly.type
_entity_poly.pdbx_seq_one_letter_code
_entity_poly.pdbx_strand_id
1 'polypeptide(L)'
;MDETNDSENKRVENWLRIRGFDLFAVMDPARWPEPLRESFRTLDINLPMGTRIVLLGSVGRTLWEIVRRDHWQDSDPIDRYSIRIVEELRKLHWHGQKIEWLHPGPCPIPIQRLCRQAGWSHPSLLGLDIHAQFGTWFACRAVIVVSRSIECTPRESSRSPCESCLEKPCRSHCPSGAVTDIEAFGLMACGSYRLAKESNCAHLCLSRLACPIGTSQRYSDVQLDYHGALSLTSLQAAREQAE
;
A
#
# COMPACT_ATOMS: atom_id res chain seq x y z
N MET A 1 6.27 29.24 -16.40
CA MET A 1 5.29 28.98 -15.35
C MET A 1 5.49 27.58 -14.88
N ASP A 2 6.12 27.41 -13.71
CA ASP A 2 5.88 26.37 -12.72
C ASP A 2 7.08 25.90 -11.90
N GLU A 3 8.11 26.77 -11.74
CA GLU A 3 9.19 26.46 -10.80
C GLU A 3 8.76 26.51 -9.33
N THR A 4 7.68 27.23 -9.01
CA THR A 4 7.22 27.39 -7.62
C THR A 4 6.44 26.17 -7.09
N ASN A 5 5.72 25.46 -7.95
CA ASN A 5 4.85 24.36 -7.55
C ASN A 5 5.59 23.01 -7.45
N ASP A 6 6.53 22.73 -8.36
CA ASP A 6 7.46 21.59 -8.24
C ASP A 6 8.28 21.71 -6.93
N SER A 7 8.57 22.94 -6.50
CA SER A 7 9.21 23.17 -5.21
C SER A 7 8.32 22.87 -3.99
N GLU A 8 6.98 22.99 -4.09
CA GLU A 8 6.06 22.65 -2.99
C GLU A 8 5.94 21.13 -2.81
N ASN A 9 5.69 20.36 -3.88
CA ASN A 9 5.66 18.91 -3.81
C ASN A 9 7.00 18.33 -3.30
N LYS A 10 8.13 18.80 -3.77
CA LYS A 10 9.45 18.38 -3.26
C LYS A 10 9.64 18.68 -1.77
N ARG A 11 9.17 19.83 -1.29
CA ARG A 11 9.20 20.15 0.14
C ARG A 11 8.32 19.21 0.95
N VAL A 12 7.12 18.91 0.46
CA VAL A 12 6.20 17.93 1.06
C VAL A 12 6.83 16.53 1.08
N GLU A 13 7.39 16.07 -0.02
CA GLU A 13 8.08 14.77 -0.10
C GLU A 13 9.23 14.66 0.89
N ASN A 14 10.08 15.66 0.99
CA ASN A 14 11.18 15.67 1.95
C ASN A 14 10.67 15.68 3.40
N TRP A 15 9.63 16.46 3.68
CA TRP A 15 9.00 16.51 4.99
C TRP A 15 8.36 15.17 5.38
N LEU A 16 7.76 14.47 4.44
CA LEU A 16 7.19 13.13 4.61
C LEU A 16 8.25 12.06 4.80
N ARG A 17 9.34 12.11 4.02
CA ARG A 17 10.40 11.09 4.04
C ARG A 17 11.05 10.96 5.42
N ILE A 18 11.36 12.06 6.10
CA ILE A 18 11.92 12.02 7.46
C ILE A 18 10.94 11.49 8.50
N ARG A 19 9.65 11.31 8.13
CA ARG A 19 8.59 10.72 8.93
C ARG A 19 8.24 9.29 8.52
N GLY A 20 9.04 8.69 7.63
CA GLY A 20 8.90 7.31 7.19
C GLY A 20 7.91 7.09 6.04
N PHE A 21 7.48 8.17 5.36
CA PHE A 21 6.68 8.08 4.15
C PHE A 21 7.57 8.34 2.94
N ASP A 22 7.96 7.29 2.26
CA ASP A 22 8.91 7.32 1.15
C ASP A 22 8.23 7.53 -0.20
N LEU A 23 6.92 7.26 -0.27
CA LEU A 23 6.12 7.35 -1.47
C LEU A 23 5.03 8.41 -1.27
N PHE A 24 4.94 9.34 -2.22
CA PHE A 24 3.95 10.40 -2.25
C PHE A 24 3.41 10.55 -3.67
N ALA A 25 2.09 10.57 -3.83
CA ALA A 25 1.47 10.84 -5.11
C ALA A 25 0.22 11.72 -4.96
N VAL A 26 0.09 12.66 -5.88
CA VAL A 26 -1.11 13.49 -6.08
C VAL A 26 -1.67 13.19 -7.45
N MET A 27 -2.91 12.75 -7.51
CA MET A 27 -3.57 12.34 -8.75
C MET A 27 -4.85 13.09 -8.99
N ASP A 28 -5.16 13.34 -10.26
CA ASP A 28 -6.45 13.86 -10.71
C ASP A 28 -7.37 12.68 -11.09
N PRO A 29 -8.47 12.44 -10.36
CA PRO A 29 -9.40 11.37 -10.68
C PRO A 29 -10.03 11.48 -12.09
N ALA A 30 -10.13 12.69 -12.63
CA ALA A 30 -10.67 12.92 -13.98
C ALA A 30 -9.79 12.27 -15.07
N ARG A 31 -8.52 12.06 -14.78
CA ARG A 31 -7.54 11.42 -15.69
C ARG A 31 -7.43 9.91 -15.53
N TRP A 32 -8.19 9.31 -14.63
CA TRP A 32 -8.14 7.87 -14.41
C TRP A 32 -8.83 7.09 -15.53
N PRO A 33 -8.38 5.87 -15.80
CA PRO A 33 -9.09 4.97 -16.69
C PRO A 33 -10.47 4.63 -16.14
N GLU A 34 -11.44 4.42 -17.04
CA GLU A 34 -12.84 4.17 -16.68
C GLU A 34 -13.04 3.02 -15.67
N PRO A 35 -12.33 1.86 -15.78
CA PRO A 35 -12.50 0.78 -14.79
C PRO A 35 -12.09 1.15 -13.37
N LEU A 36 -11.18 2.13 -13.20
CA LEU A 36 -10.83 2.63 -11.87
C LEU A 36 -11.89 3.59 -11.35
N ARG A 37 -12.36 4.52 -12.19
CA ARG A 37 -13.48 5.43 -11.83
C ARG A 37 -14.73 4.65 -11.43
N GLU A 38 -15.07 3.63 -12.21
CA GLU A 38 -16.22 2.76 -11.93
C GLU A 38 -16.11 2.08 -10.57
N SER A 39 -14.91 1.60 -10.19
CA SER A 39 -14.73 0.98 -8.86
C SER A 39 -14.99 1.94 -7.69
N PHE A 40 -14.82 3.25 -7.88
CA PHE A 40 -15.18 4.25 -6.86
C PHE A 40 -16.69 4.54 -6.86
N ARG A 41 -17.31 4.61 -8.04
CA ARG A 41 -18.78 4.77 -8.12
C ARG A 41 -19.52 3.58 -7.50
N THR A 42 -19.05 2.38 -7.71
CA THR A 42 -19.63 1.16 -7.11
C THR A 42 -19.55 1.18 -5.57
N LEU A 43 -18.58 1.89 -5.01
CA LEU A 43 -18.44 2.10 -3.57
C LEU A 43 -19.18 3.35 -3.06
N ASP A 44 -19.97 4.00 -3.92
CA ASP A 44 -20.69 5.24 -3.63
C ASP A 44 -19.76 6.40 -3.21
N ILE A 45 -18.51 6.37 -3.66
CA ILE A 45 -17.52 7.41 -3.41
C ILE A 45 -17.60 8.44 -4.54
N ASN A 46 -18.10 9.61 -4.21
CA ASN A 46 -18.17 10.74 -5.15
C ASN A 46 -16.86 11.51 -5.14
N LEU A 47 -16.28 11.69 -6.32
CA LEU A 47 -15.05 12.48 -6.53
C LEU A 47 -15.36 13.68 -7.43
N PRO A 48 -15.80 14.82 -6.86
CA PRO A 48 -16.15 16.01 -7.64
C PRO A 48 -15.00 16.53 -8.50
N MET A 49 -15.33 17.22 -9.58
CA MET A 49 -14.31 17.89 -10.41
C MET A 49 -13.47 18.85 -9.57
N GLY A 50 -12.15 18.86 -9.85
CA GLY A 50 -11.21 19.72 -9.15
C GLY A 50 -10.66 19.14 -7.85
N THR A 51 -11.16 17.97 -7.38
CA THR A 51 -10.52 17.25 -6.26
C THR A 51 -9.22 16.60 -6.67
N ARG A 52 -8.40 16.30 -5.68
CA ARG A 52 -7.19 15.48 -5.85
C ARG A 52 -7.23 14.30 -4.91
N ILE A 53 -6.72 13.19 -5.36
CA ILE A 53 -6.44 12.02 -4.52
C ILE A 53 -4.96 12.05 -4.17
N VAL A 54 -4.68 12.04 -2.88
CA VAL A 54 -3.32 11.99 -2.35
C VAL A 54 -3.07 10.64 -1.74
N LEU A 55 -1.97 10.01 -2.15
CA LEU A 55 -1.48 8.75 -1.61
C LEU A 55 -0.19 8.98 -0.83
N LEU A 56 -0.09 8.38 0.33
CA LEU A 56 1.13 8.25 1.11
C LEU A 56 1.49 6.79 1.28
N GLY A 57 2.75 6.45 1.07
CA GLY A 57 3.25 5.10 1.24
C GLY A 57 4.56 5.04 1.99
N SER A 58 4.83 3.91 2.61
CA SER A 58 6.08 3.61 3.31
C SER A 58 6.82 2.46 2.65
N VAL A 59 8.14 2.48 2.75
CA VAL A 59 9.03 1.43 2.25
C VAL A 59 9.84 0.85 3.41
N GLY A 60 9.95 -0.48 3.42
CA GLY A 60 10.83 -1.17 4.38
C GLY A 60 10.45 -0.93 5.83
N ARG A 61 11.44 -0.52 6.63
CA ARG A 61 11.36 -0.51 8.10
C ARG A 61 11.25 0.89 8.72
N THR A 62 11.55 1.95 7.99
CA THR A 62 11.70 3.30 8.57
C THR A 62 10.46 3.75 9.34
N LEU A 63 9.28 3.69 8.72
CA LEU A 63 8.03 4.05 9.40
C LEU A 63 7.75 3.14 10.59
N TRP A 64 7.97 1.83 10.44
CA TRP A 64 7.81 0.85 11.51
C TRP A 64 8.67 1.18 12.73
N GLU A 65 9.95 1.51 12.53
CA GLU A 65 10.89 1.83 13.59
C GLU A 65 10.48 3.13 14.33
N ILE A 66 10.04 4.14 13.59
CA ILE A 66 9.52 5.39 14.17
C ILE A 66 8.29 5.10 15.05
N VAL A 67 7.31 4.41 14.49
CA VAL A 67 6.05 4.11 15.20
C VAL A 67 6.32 3.26 16.44
N ARG A 68 7.15 2.23 16.31
CA ARG A 68 7.49 1.33 17.40
C ARG A 68 8.20 2.03 18.55
N ARG A 69 9.08 2.98 18.27
CA ARG A 69 9.82 3.72 19.27
C ARG A 69 8.94 4.72 20.01
N ASP A 70 8.13 5.48 19.29
CA ASP A 70 7.51 6.70 19.81
C ASP A 70 5.98 6.60 19.98
N HIS A 71 5.32 5.59 19.37
CA HIS A 71 3.86 5.58 19.20
C HIS A 71 3.21 4.20 19.41
N TRP A 72 3.90 3.25 20.02
CA TRP A 72 3.46 1.85 20.11
C TRP A 72 2.30 1.62 21.09
N GLN A 73 1.94 2.57 21.91
CA GLN A 73 0.90 2.42 22.92
C GLN A 73 -0.53 2.62 22.40
N ASP A 74 -0.67 3.05 21.16
CA ASP A 74 -1.96 3.22 20.51
C ASP A 74 -2.56 1.88 20.06
N SER A 75 -3.90 1.77 20.04
CA SER A 75 -4.55 0.78 19.18
C SER A 75 -4.30 1.16 17.73
N ASP A 76 -3.95 0.22 16.86
CA ASP A 76 -3.63 0.48 15.45
C ASP A 76 -2.56 1.57 15.25
N PRO A 77 -1.36 1.41 15.85
CA PRO A 77 -0.39 2.48 15.98
C PRO A 77 0.08 3.04 14.63
N ILE A 78 0.16 2.21 13.60
CA ILE A 78 0.59 2.63 12.26
C ILE A 78 -0.46 3.54 11.62
N ASP A 79 -1.74 3.19 11.71
CA ASP A 79 -2.82 3.98 11.13
C ASP A 79 -2.99 5.31 11.87
N ARG A 80 -2.93 5.29 13.20
CA ARG A 80 -2.96 6.52 14.02
C ARG A 80 -1.80 7.45 13.73
N TYR A 81 -0.60 6.90 13.56
CA TYR A 81 0.55 7.68 13.15
C TYR A 81 0.33 8.30 11.77
N SER A 82 -0.16 7.51 10.81
CA SER A 82 -0.45 7.99 9.46
C SER A 82 -1.48 9.11 9.46
N ILE A 83 -2.56 8.96 10.22
CA ILE A 83 -3.59 10.00 10.39
C ILE A 83 -2.98 11.28 10.96
N ARG A 84 -2.18 11.17 12.02
CA ARG A 84 -1.53 12.34 12.64
C ARG A 84 -0.63 13.08 11.65
N ILE A 85 0.21 12.36 10.90
CA ILE A 85 1.12 12.97 9.92
C ILE A 85 0.36 13.66 8.80
N VAL A 86 -0.74 13.07 8.31
CA VAL A 86 -1.59 13.72 7.31
C VAL A 86 -2.25 14.99 7.86
N GLU A 87 -2.70 14.99 9.12
CA GLU A 87 -3.28 16.18 9.75
C GLU A 87 -2.22 17.30 9.96
N GLU A 88 -0.98 16.94 10.29
CA GLU A 88 0.13 17.90 10.34
C GLU A 88 0.45 18.45 8.94
N LEU A 89 0.53 17.59 7.93
CA LEU A 89 0.72 17.96 6.53
C LEU A 89 -0.36 18.95 6.07
N ARG A 90 -1.62 18.65 6.38
CA ARG A 90 -2.77 19.49 6.06
C ARG A 90 -2.66 20.89 6.66
N LYS A 91 -2.23 20.98 7.91
CA LYS A 91 -2.06 22.27 8.61
C LYS A 91 -0.89 23.07 8.06
N LEU A 92 0.24 22.43 7.84
CA LEU A 92 1.51 23.09 7.49
C LEU A 92 1.61 23.47 6.01
N HIS A 93 1.14 22.58 5.13
CA HIS A 93 1.34 22.71 3.69
C HIS A 93 0.06 23.01 2.91
N TRP A 94 -1.10 22.63 3.44
CA TRP A 94 -2.39 22.84 2.75
C TRP A 94 -3.31 23.82 3.46
N HIS A 95 -2.78 24.63 4.36
CA HIS A 95 -3.50 25.72 5.04
C HIS A 95 -4.84 25.30 5.68
N GLY A 96 -4.89 24.09 6.23
CA GLY A 96 -6.08 23.54 6.89
C GLY A 96 -7.22 23.16 5.95
N GLN A 97 -6.97 22.95 4.66
CA GLN A 97 -7.98 22.51 3.69
C GLN A 97 -8.79 21.30 4.20
N LYS A 98 -10.05 21.23 3.82
CA LYS A 98 -10.88 20.06 4.12
C LYS A 98 -10.35 18.85 3.37
N ILE A 99 -10.19 17.75 4.07
CA ILE A 99 -9.83 16.46 3.51
C ILE A 99 -10.93 15.44 3.85
N GLU A 100 -11.07 14.44 3.01
CA GLU A 100 -11.89 13.26 3.25
C GLU A 100 -11.00 12.02 3.25
N TRP A 101 -11.15 11.20 4.27
CA TRP A 101 -10.35 9.98 4.42
C TRP A 101 -10.98 8.82 3.65
N LEU A 102 -10.18 8.17 2.81
CA LEU A 102 -10.55 6.94 2.13
C LEU A 102 -9.79 5.73 2.72
N HIS A 103 -8.55 5.96 3.20
CA HIS A 103 -7.75 4.97 3.90
C HIS A 103 -6.77 5.68 4.86
N PRO A 104 -6.62 5.21 6.12
CA PRO A 104 -7.45 4.22 6.79
C PRO A 104 -8.91 4.64 6.85
N GLY A 105 -9.81 3.67 6.70
CA GLY A 105 -11.24 3.92 6.70
C GLY A 105 -12.05 2.63 6.53
N PRO A 106 -13.36 2.70 6.74
CA PRO A 106 -14.22 1.52 6.71
C PRO A 106 -14.49 1.00 5.29
N CYS A 107 -14.28 1.84 4.27
CA CYS A 107 -14.58 1.47 2.89
C CYS A 107 -13.40 0.73 2.25
N PRO A 108 -13.60 -0.46 1.67
CA PRO A 108 -12.53 -1.24 1.03
C PRO A 108 -12.19 -0.71 -0.38
N ILE A 109 -11.57 0.47 -0.45
CA ILE A 109 -11.14 1.06 -1.71
C ILE A 109 -10.09 0.22 -2.44
N PRO A 110 -9.99 0.31 -3.78
CA PRO A 110 -9.06 -0.50 -4.58
C PRO A 110 -7.61 0.02 -4.50
N ILE A 111 -6.98 -0.06 -3.32
CA ILE A 111 -5.65 0.52 -3.01
C ILE A 111 -4.58 0.07 -4.01
N GLN A 112 -4.52 -1.21 -4.38
CA GLN A 112 -3.54 -1.69 -5.35
C GLN A 112 -3.71 -1.01 -6.72
N ARG A 113 -4.95 -0.81 -7.18
CA ARG A 113 -5.22 -0.10 -8.43
C ARG A 113 -4.78 1.36 -8.36
N LEU A 114 -4.95 2.01 -7.20
CA LEU A 114 -4.45 3.37 -6.97
C LEU A 114 -2.92 3.42 -7.01
N CYS A 115 -2.22 2.48 -6.36
CA CYS A 115 -0.77 2.38 -6.40
C CYS A 115 -0.25 2.19 -7.84
N ARG A 116 -0.93 1.35 -8.63
CA ARG A 116 -0.61 1.17 -10.06
C ARG A 116 -0.87 2.44 -10.87
N GLN A 117 -1.95 3.15 -10.56
CA GLN A 117 -2.27 4.42 -11.22
C GLN A 117 -1.23 5.50 -10.90
N ALA A 118 -0.70 5.53 -9.68
CA ALA A 118 0.40 6.39 -9.27
C ALA A 118 1.75 5.99 -9.92
N GLY A 119 1.84 4.79 -10.50
CA GLY A 119 3.08 4.26 -11.07
C GLY A 119 3.97 3.55 -10.06
N TRP A 120 3.51 3.39 -8.81
CA TRP A 120 4.32 2.77 -7.76
C TRP A 120 4.47 1.26 -7.92
N SER A 121 3.52 0.61 -8.55
CA SER A 121 3.50 -0.85 -8.52
C SER A 121 2.95 -1.52 -9.77
N HIS A 122 3.21 -2.81 -9.85
CA HIS A 122 2.74 -3.74 -10.87
C HIS A 122 2.09 -4.96 -10.21
N PRO A 123 1.18 -5.66 -10.88
CA PRO A 123 0.69 -6.95 -10.44
C PRO A 123 1.83 -7.96 -10.27
N SER A 124 1.72 -8.84 -9.28
CA SER A 124 2.61 -9.98 -9.13
C SER A 124 1.85 -11.28 -8.94
N LEU A 125 2.52 -12.40 -9.05
CA LEU A 125 1.95 -13.73 -8.82
C LEU A 125 1.50 -13.97 -7.37
N LEU A 126 1.94 -13.11 -6.44
CA LEU A 126 1.67 -13.26 -5.00
C LEU A 126 0.28 -12.75 -4.57
N GLY A 127 -0.54 -12.26 -5.48
CA GLY A 127 -1.77 -11.54 -5.14
C GLY A 127 -1.53 -10.17 -4.48
N LEU A 128 -0.27 -9.82 -4.27
CA LEU A 128 0.20 -8.52 -3.82
C LEU A 128 0.84 -7.78 -4.98
N ASP A 129 0.83 -6.46 -4.94
CA ASP A 129 1.58 -5.67 -5.90
C ASP A 129 3.08 -5.66 -5.58
N ILE A 130 3.88 -5.44 -6.62
CA ILE A 130 5.34 -5.35 -6.55
C ILE A 130 5.83 -4.01 -7.10
N HIS A 131 6.66 -3.32 -6.34
CA HIS A 131 7.38 -2.13 -6.79
C HIS A 131 8.64 -2.56 -7.54
N ALA A 132 9.01 -1.83 -8.59
CA ALA A 132 10.17 -2.20 -9.42
C ALA A 132 11.49 -2.29 -8.63
N GLN A 133 11.69 -1.39 -7.67
CA GLN A 133 12.90 -1.31 -6.85
C GLN A 133 12.73 -1.95 -5.46
N PHE A 134 11.60 -1.74 -4.81
CA PHE A 134 11.38 -2.13 -3.41
C PHE A 134 10.73 -3.51 -3.27
N GLY A 135 10.41 -4.17 -4.37
CA GLY A 135 9.73 -5.46 -4.31
C GLY A 135 8.33 -5.33 -3.69
N THR A 136 7.99 -6.28 -2.86
CA THR A 136 6.72 -6.28 -2.11
C THR A 136 6.82 -5.59 -0.73
N TRP A 137 7.95 -4.89 -0.47
CA TRP A 137 8.28 -4.31 0.83
C TRP A 137 7.87 -2.84 0.94
N PHE A 138 6.73 -2.49 0.37
CA PHE A 138 6.08 -1.19 0.50
C PHE A 138 4.63 -1.36 0.91
N ALA A 139 4.02 -0.28 1.41
CA ALA A 139 2.59 -0.27 1.70
C ALA A 139 2.01 1.14 1.53
N CYS A 140 0.80 1.23 0.98
CA CYS A 140 0.00 2.44 1.05
C CYS A 140 -0.46 2.64 2.49
N ARG A 141 -0.29 3.83 3.03
CA ARG A 141 -0.57 4.16 4.44
C ARG A 141 -1.68 5.19 4.60
N ALA A 142 -1.88 6.01 3.58
CA ALA A 142 -3.00 6.92 3.56
C ALA A 142 -3.49 7.14 2.12
N VAL A 143 -4.80 7.27 1.98
CA VAL A 143 -5.47 7.75 0.77
C VAL A 143 -6.50 8.78 1.22
N ILE A 144 -6.37 10.00 0.74
CA ILE A 144 -7.28 11.09 1.07
C ILE A 144 -7.74 11.83 -0.18
N VAL A 145 -8.94 12.39 -0.10
CA VAL A 145 -9.46 13.35 -1.07
C VAL A 145 -9.18 14.76 -0.56
N VAL A 146 -8.61 15.61 -1.40
CA VAL A 146 -8.39 17.03 -1.10
C VAL A 146 -9.20 17.87 -2.08
N SER A 147 -10.05 18.76 -1.56
CA SER A 147 -10.92 19.65 -2.36
C SER A 147 -10.17 20.89 -2.87
N ARG A 148 -8.91 20.74 -3.25
CA ARG A 148 -8.04 21.81 -3.75
C ARG A 148 -7.30 21.34 -4.99
N SER A 149 -7.07 22.26 -5.93
CA SER A 149 -6.15 22.04 -7.03
C SER A 149 -4.70 22.07 -6.52
N ILE A 150 -4.20 20.92 -6.11
CA ILE A 150 -2.77 20.66 -5.86
C ILE A 150 -2.20 20.09 -7.16
N GLU A 151 -0.98 20.45 -7.50
CA GLU A 151 -0.33 19.88 -8.69
C GLU A 151 -0.21 18.37 -8.59
N CYS A 152 -0.53 17.69 -9.69
CA CYS A 152 -0.34 16.25 -9.76
C CYS A 152 1.15 15.91 -9.81
N THR A 153 1.55 14.89 -9.07
CA THR A 153 2.91 14.36 -9.22
C THR A 153 3.06 13.67 -10.58
N PRO A 154 4.26 13.69 -11.17
CA PRO A 154 4.54 12.87 -12.34
C PRO A 154 4.29 11.39 -12.03
N ARG A 155 3.66 10.69 -12.97
CA ARG A 155 3.52 9.24 -12.83
C ARG A 155 4.88 8.59 -13.10
N GLU A 156 5.36 7.80 -12.16
CA GLU A 156 6.54 6.99 -12.39
C GLU A 156 6.25 5.93 -13.46
N SER A 157 7.22 5.75 -14.36
CA SER A 157 7.15 4.72 -15.39
C SER A 157 8.24 3.69 -15.13
N SER A 158 7.85 2.48 -14.82
CA SER A 158 8.76 1.35 -14.65
C SER A 158 8.20 0.11 -15.31
N ARG A 159 9.06 -0.87 -15.58
CA ARG A 159 8.64 -2.20 -16.02
C ARG A 159 8.42 -3.10 -14.81
N SER A 160 7.51 -4.04 -14.94
CA SER A 160 7.30 -5.04 -13.89
C SER A 160 8.55 -5.91 -13.75
N PRO A 161 9.14 -6.02 -12.55
CA PRO A 161 10.28 -6.90 -12.34
C PRO A 161 9.91 -8.38 -12.50
N CYS A 162 8.63 -8.72 -12.43
CA CYS A 162 8.15 -10.09 -12.67
C CYS A 162 8.27 -10.52 -14.14
N GLU A 163 8.30 -9.58 -15.09
CA GLU A 163 8.48 -9.87 -16.52
C GLU A 163 9.87 -10.43 -16.83
N SER A 164 10.91 -9.93 -16.16
CA SER A 164 12.28 -10.39 -16.31
C SER A 164 12.68 -11.51 -15.34
N CYS A 165 11.83 -11.88 -14.40
CA CYS A 165 12.11 -12.91 -13.40
C CYS A 165 11.80 -14.30 -13.99
N LEU A 166 12.82 -14.96 -14.54
CA LEU A 166 12.67 -16.26 -15.20
C LEU A 166 12.41 -17.41 -14.20
N GLU A 167 13.11 -17.40 -13.08
CA GLU A 167 13.05 -18.50 -12.08
C GLU A 167 11.77 -18.48 -11.23
N LYS A 168 11.15 -17.31 -11.05
CA LYS A 168 9.93 -17.12 -10.24
C LYS A 168 9.98 -17.88 -8.91
N PRO A 169 10.97 -17.64 -8.04
CA PRO A 169 11.16 -18.39 -6.81
C PRO A 169 9.96 -18.29 -5.84
N CYS A 170 9.16 -17.25 -5.97
CA CYS A 170 7.91 -17.14 -5.24
C CYS A 170 6.94 -18.31 -5.47
N ARG A 171 6.97 -18.93 -6.65
CA ARG A 171 6.15 -20.08 -7.00
C ARG A 171 6.66 -21.36 -6.32
N SER A 172 7.96 -21.66 -6.46
CA SER A 172 8.54 -22.88 -5.89
C SER A 172 8.56 -22.89 -4.36
N HIS A 173 8.47 -21.71 -3.71
CA HIS A 173 8.44 -21.58 -2.26
C HIS A 173 7.02 -21.42 -1.69
N CYS A 174 5.97 -21.60 -2.49
CA CYS A 174 4.59 -21.57 -2.01
C CYS A 174 4.15 -22.98 -1.54
N PRO A 175 4.08 -23.24 -0.22
CA PRO A 175 3.73 -24.59 0.24
C PRO A 175 2.26 -24.95 0.02
N SER A 176 1.39 -23.96 -0.18
CA SER A 176 -0.03 -24.16 -0.47
C SER A 176 -0.35 -24.34 -1.97
N GLY A 177 0.64 -24.13 -2.86
CA GLY A 177 0.40 -24.08 -4.31
C GLY A 177 -0.44 -22.90 -4.79
N ALA A 178 -0.68 -21.91 -3.95
CA ALA A 178 -1.52 -20.74 -4.30
C ALA A 178 -0.89 -19.80 -5.35
N VAL A 179 0.43 -19.88 -5.55
CA VAL A 179 1.17 -19.07 -6.52
C VAL A 179 1.37 -19.90 -7.79
N THR A 180 0.68 -19.54 -8.87
CA THR A 180 0.74 -20.22 -10.16
C THR A 180 1.14 -19.24 -11.26
N ASP A 181 1.50 -19.74 -12.46
CA ASP A 181 1.78 -18.92 -13.64
C ASP A 181 0.54 -18.71 -14.52
N ILE A 182 -0.47 -19.52 -14.35
CA ILE A 182 -1.58 -19.69 -15.30
C ILE A 182 -2.87 -19.08 -14.75
N GLU A 183 -3.05 -19.16 -13.45
CA GLU A 183 -4.29 -18.75 -12.78
C GLU A 183 -4.04 -17.54 -11.85
N ALA A 184 -5.12 -16.86 -11.52
CA ALA A 184 -5.09 -15.86 -10.46
C ALA A 184 -4.61 -16.48 -9.15
N PHE A 185 -4.02 -15.67 -8.28
CA PHE A 185 -3.56 -16.12 -6.96
C PHE A 185 -4.66 -16.90 -6.21
N GLY A 186 -4.32 -18.10 -5.78
CA GLY A 186 -5.23 -19.04 -5.12
C GLY A 186 -5.53 -18.63 -3.68
N LEU A 187 -6.37 -17.63 -3.48
CA LEU A 187 -6.68 -17.06 -2.16
C LEU A 187 -7.19 -18.11 -1.17
N MET A 188 -8.07 -19.00 -1.62
CA MET A 188 -8.62 -20.08 -0.77
C MET A 188 -7.55 -21.09 -0.35
N ALA A 189 -6.70 -21.52 -1.27
CA ALA A 189 -5.59 -22.42 -0.96
C ALA A 189 -4.59 -21.79 0.02
N CYS A 190 -4.24 -20.53 -0.19
CA CYS A 190 -3.39 -19.76 0.72
C CYS A 190 -4.05 -19.62 2.11
N GLY A 191 -5.32 -19.23 2.16
CA GLY A 191 -6.06 -19.05 3.40
C GLY A 191 -6.17 -20.32 4.22
N SER A 192 -6.56 -21.44 3.60
CA SER A 192 -6.65 -22.74 4.25
C SER A 192 -5.32 -23.21 4.82
N TYR A 193 -4.23 -23.03 4.05
CA TYR A 193 -2.90 -23.37 4.53
C TYR A 193 -2.46 -22.50 5.71
N ARG A 194 -2.69 -21.20 5.66
CA ARG A 194 -2.32 -20.27 6.74
C ARG A 194 -3.06 -20.56 8.04
N LEU A 195 -4.31 -21.02 7.97
CA LEU A 195 -5.14 -21.35 9.14
C LEU A 195 -4.87 -22.76 9.68
N ALA A 196 -4.09 -23.59 9.00
CA ALA A 196 -3.71 -24.90 9.51
C ALA A 196 -2.82 -24.79 10.74
N LYS A 197 -2.98 -25.72 11.71
CA LYS A 197 -2.32 -25.70 13.03
C LYS A 197 -0.79 -25.62 12.97
N GLU A 198 -0.18 -26.23 11.96
CA GLU A 198 1.29 -26.30 11.81
C GLU A 198 1.76 -25.51 10.58
N SER A 199 1.09 -24.40 10.27
CA SER A 199 1.42 -23.60 9.10
C SER A 199 2.71 -22.82 9.26
N ASN A 200 3.66 -23.01 8.37
CA ASN A 200 4.86 -22.19 8.26
C ASN A 200 4.58 -20.81 7.65
N CYS A 201 3.34 -20.55 7.22
CA CYS A 201 2.90 -19.28 6.63
C CYS A 201 1.87 -18.55 7.49
N ALA A 202 1.64 -18.94 8.74
CA ALA A 202 0.65 -18.28 9.61
C ALA A 202 0.88 -16.76 9.68
N HIS A 203 2.09 -16.35 10.06
CA HIS A 203 2.46 -14.93 10.24
C HIS A 203 3.37 -14.38 9.13
N LEU A 204 3.87 -15.21 8.24
CA LEU A 204 4.76 -14.79 7.15
C LEU A 204 4.37 -15.46 5.83
N CYS A 205 4.97 -15.04 4.74
CA CYS A 205 4.78 -15.67 3.44
C CYS A 205 6.14 -16.10 2.87
N LEU A 206 6.36 -17.41 2.79
CA LEU A 206 7.62 -17.98 2.26
C LEU A 206 7.87 -17.55 0.81
N SER A 207 6.82 -17.52 0.00
CA SER A 207 6.88 -17.03 -1.39
C SER A 207 7.32 -15.57 -1.49
N ARG A 208 6.82 -14.71 -0.58
CA ARG A 208 7.21 -13.30 -0.50
C ARG A 208 8.68 -13.17 -0.09
N LEU A 209 9.13 -13.97 0.87
CA LEU A 209 10.49 -13.99 1.34
C LEU A 209 11.48 -14.50 0.27
N ALA A 210 11.05 -15.38 -0.62
CA ALA A 210 11.86 -15.90 -1.71
C ALA A 210 12.04 -14.89 -2.87
N CYS A 211 11.24 -13.82 -2.93
CA CYS A 211 11.37 -12.81 -3.97
C CYS A 211 12.73 -12.09 -3.88
N PRO A 212 13.52 -12.04 -4.98
CA PRO A 212 14.83 -11.40 -4.97
C PRO A 212 14.77 -9.88 -5.04
N ILE A 213 13.61 -9.29 -5.36
CA ILE A 213 13.47 -7.85 -5.54
C ILE A 213 13.27 -7.16 -4.19
N GLY A 214 14.03 -6.09 -3.96
CA GLY A 214 13.89 -5.24 -2.77
C GLY A 214 14.35 -5.91 -1.47
N THR A 215 15.26 -6.86 -1.50
CA THR A 215 15.72 -7.61 -0.32
C THR A 215 16.29 -6.73 0.78
N SER A 216 16.92 -5.60 0.43
CA SER A 216 17.42 -4.59 1.39
C SER A 216 16.27 -3.89 2.16
N GLN A 217 15.06 -3.87 1.61
CA GLN A 217 13.86 -3.27 2.20
C GLN A 217 12.99 -4.28 2.95
N ARG A 218 13.44 -5.54 3.05
CA ARG A 218 12.70 -6.60 3.73
C ARG A 218 12.37 -6.19 5.17
N TYR A 219 11.13 -6.43 5.55
CA TYR A 219 10.67 -6.19 6.92
C TYR A 219 11.48 -7.02 7.92
N SER A 220 11.65 -6.52 9.14
CA SER A 220 12.23 -7.30 10.24
C SER A 220 11.29 -8.43 10.65
N ASP A 221 11.80 -9.46 11.32
CA ASP A 221 11.00 -10.59 11.78
C ASP A 221 9.87 -10.14 12.69
N VAL A 222 10.13 -9.18 13.58
CA VAL A 222 9.11 -8.60 14.48
C VAL A 222 8.03 -7.84 13.68
N GLN A 223 8.42 -7.15 12.61
CA GLN A 223 7.47 -6.46 11.74
C GLN A 223 6.64 -7.45 10.91
N LEU A 224 7.27 -8.53 10.43
CA LEU A 224 6.58 -9.61 9.72
C LEU A 224 5.57 -10.29 10.62
N ASP A 225 5.96 -10.63 11.85
CA ASP A 225 5.10 -11.27 12.84
C ASP A 225 3.89 -10.39 13.18
N TYR A 226 4.10 -9.11 13.45
CA TYR A 226 3.03 -8.15 13.73
C TYR A 226 1.99 -8.08 12.61
N HIS A 227 2.44 -7.83 11.37
CA HIS A 227 1.52 -7.74 10.24
C HIS A 227 0.88 -9.09 9.89
N GLY A 228 1.64 -10.16 10.08
CA GLY A 228 1.16 -11.51 9.87
C GLY A 228 0.07 -11.91 10.85
N ALA A 229 0.24 -11.61 12.12
CA ALA A 229 -0.75 -11.86 13.17
C ALA A 229 -2.06 -11.10 12.90
N LEU A 230 -2.00 -9.80 12.59
CA LEU A 230 -3.18 -9.01 12.23
C LEU A 230 -3.91 -9.59 11.00
N SER A 231 -3.15 -9.95 9.97
CA SER A 231 -3.71 -10.55 8.76
C SER A 231 -4.32 -11.92 9.03
N LEU A 232 -3.75 -12.72 9.93
CA LEU A 232 -4.29 -14.03 10.32
C LEU A 232 -5.61 -13.88 11.08
N THR A 233 -5.69 -12.93 12.02
CA THR A 233 -6.92 -12.60 12.75
C THR A 233 -8.05 -12.19 11.78
N SER A 234 -7.73 -11.32 10.81
CA SER A 234 -8.71 -10.91 9.79
C SER A 234 -9.18 -12.09 8.93
N LEU A 235 -8.29 -13.02 8.61
CA LEU A 235 -8.61 -14.22 7.84
C LEU A 235 -9.50 -15.18 8.65
N GLN A 236 -9.26 -15.34 9.95
CA GLN A 236 -10.09 -16.14 10.86
C GLN A 236 -11.51 -15.56 10.93
N ALA A 237 -11.62 -14.25 11.16
CA ALA A 237 -12.92 -13.57 11.22
C ALA A 237 -13.70 -13.70 9.89
N ALA A 238 -13.03 -13.59 8.73
CA ALA A 238 -13.67 -13.75 7.44
C ALA A 238 -14.16 -15.19 7.20
N ARG A 239 -13.45 -16.19 7.71
CA ARG A 239 -13.86 -17.58 7.63
C ARG A 239 -15.10 -17.85 8.49
N GLU A 240 -15.12 -17.36 9.74
CA GLU A 240 -16.24 -17.50 10.66
C GLU A 240 -17.54 -16.87 10.12
N GLN A 241 -17.43 -15.79 9.34
CA GLN A 241 -18.58 -15.16 8.69
C GLN A 241 -19.09 -15.91 7.46
N ALA A 242 -18.30 -16.81 6.89
CA ALA A 242 -18.67 -17.59 5.71
C ALA A 242 -19.24 -18.98 6.03
N GLU A 243 -19.11 -19.42 7.28
CA GLU A 243 -19.70 -20.65 7.85
C GLU A 243 -21.10 -20.39 8.42
#